data_80f3eeb4340d37316a15002bc24b2a86
#
_entry.id   80f3eeb4340d37316a15002bc24b2a86
#
_cell.length_a   1.000
_cell.length_b   1.000
_cell.length_c   1.000
_cell.angle_alpha   90.00
_cell.angle_beta   90.00
_cell.angle_gamma   90.00
#
_symmetry.space_group_name_H-M   'P 1'
#
loop_
_entity.id
_entity.type
_entity.pdbx_description
1 polymer ?
#
loop_
_entity_poly.entity_id
_entity_poly.type
_entity_poly.pdbx_seq_one_letter_code
_entity_poly.pdbx_strand_id
1 'polypeptide(L)'
;YIETLSEDSVGWISGLRDERVGAVLRLIHTRPAEPLTLDKLAKEAGMSRSALADRFAAYTGEPPSRYLTRWRMQLASSLLSNSSVSIAEAAETVGYSSEAAFKRAFKKHVGETPGRARRASPPAIGQA
;
A
#
# COMPACT_ATOMS: atom_id res chain seq x y z
N TYR A 1 -11.28 -20.23 7.26
CA TYR A 1 -10.92 -19.13 6.41
C TYR A 1 -10.45 -17.88 7.18
N ILE A 2 -11.20 -17.54 8.18
CA ILE A 2 -10.84 -16.35 8.95
C ILE A 2 -9.49 -16.49 9.62
N GLU A 3 -9.16 -17.67 10.04
CA GLU A 3 -7.87 -17.88 10.70
C GLU A 3 -6.70 -17.68 9.77
N THR A 4 -6.92 -17.56 8.46
CA THR A 4 -5.83 -17.29 7.54
C THR A 4 -5.56 -15.81 7.35
N LEU A 5 -6.36 -14.96 7.97
CA LEU A 5 -6.16 -13.52 7.85
C LEU A 5 -4.94 -13.09 8.65
N SER A 6 -4.13 -12.24 8.04
CA SER A 6 -2.99 -11.64 8.73
C SER A 6 -3.49 -10.58 9.71
N GLU A 7 -2.61 -10.14 10.58
CA GLU A 7 -2.95 -9.03 11.48
C GLU A 7 -3.33 -7.79 10.69
N ASP A 8 -2.67 -7.58 9.55
CA ASP A 8 -2.98 -6.45 8.69
C ASP A 8 -4.41 -6.54 8.18
N SER A 9 -4.83 -7.74 7.79
CA SER A 9 -6.20 -7.94 7.30
C SER A 9 -7.21 -7.69 8.40
N VAL A 10 -6.91 -8.13 9.63
CA VAL A 10 -7.79 -7.89 10.76
C VAL A 10 -7.92 -6.40 11.04
N GLY A 11 -6.79 -5.67 11.02
CA GLY A 11 -6.81 -4.22 11.21
C GLY A 11 -7.60 -3.51 10.14
N TRP A 12 -7.44 -3.96 8.90
CA TRP A 12 -8.18 -3.39 7.78
C TRP A 12 -9.68 -3.56 7.99
N ILE A 13 -10.11 -4.76 8.36
CA ILE A 13 -11.53 -5.04 8.59
C ILE A 13 -12.06 -4.21 9.75
N SER A 14 -11.30 -4.11 10.84
CA SER A 14 -11.71 -3.31 11.99
C SER A 14 -11.87 -1.84 11.61
N GLY A 15 -10.97 -1.33 10.76
CA GLY A 15 -11.03 0.06 10.32
C GLY A 15 -12.29 0.39 9.55
N LEU A 16 -12.86 -0.59 8.84
CA LEU A 16 -14.07 -0.37 8.07
C LEU A 16 -15.28 -0.11 8.95
N ARG A 17 -15.22 -0.45 10.23
CA ARG A 17 -16.32 -0.17 11.15
C ARG A 17 -16.39 1.30 11.52
N ASP A 18 -15.28 2.00 11.39
CA ASP A 18 -15.26 3.44 11.60
C ASP A 18 -15.49 4.09 10.24
N GLU A 19 -16.59 4.82 10.12
CA GLU A 19 -16.99 5.39 8.83
C GLU A 19 -15.91 6.27 8.23
N ARG A 20 -15.23 7.06 9.07
CA ARG A 20 -14.20 7.98 8.59
C ARG A 20 -12.92 7.25 8.22
N VAL A 21 -12.50 6.33 9.07
CA VAL A 21 -11.31 5.52 8.78
C VAL A 21 -11.58 4.63 7.57
N GLY A 22 -12.79 4.09 7.48
CA GLY A 22 -13.18 3.28 6.34
C GLY A 22 -13.10 4.03 5.02
N ALA A 23 -13.50 5.30 5.01
CA ALA A 23 -13.40 6.12 3.81
C ALA A 23 -11.95 6.29 3.37
N VAL A 24 -11.05 6.50 4.33
CA VAL A 24 -9.62 6.64 4.04
C VAL A 24 -9.05 5.33 3.51
N LEU A 25 -9.41 4.21 4.13
CA LEU A 25 -8.95 2.90 3.67
C LEU A 25 -9.41 2.62 2.25
N ARG A 26 -10.66 2.92 1.94
CA ARG A 26 -11.17 2.71 0.58
C ARG A 26 -10.42 3.56 -0.43
N LEU A 27 -10.11 4.80 -0.06
CA LEU A 27 -9.37 5.68 -0.94
C LEU A 27 -7.96 5.14 -1.21
N ILE A 28 -7.28 4.69 -0.18
CA ILE A 28 -5.95 4.10 -0.32
C ILE A 28 -5.99 2.87 -1.22
N HIS A 29 -6.97 2.01 -1.01
CA HIS A 29 -7.04 0.75 -1.75
C HIS A 29 -7.50 0.93 -3.19
N THR A 30 -8.26 1.98 -3.49
CA THR A 30 -8.78 2.18 -4.85
C THR A 30 -7.98 3.17 -5.66
N ARG A 31 -7.24 4.08 -5.01
CA ARG A 31 -6.50 5.14 -5.70
C ARG A 31 -5.08 5.32 -5.16
N PRO A 32 -4.31 4.24 -5.09
CA PRO A 32 -2.96 4.34 -4.49
C PRO A 32 -2.00 5.20 -5.30
N ALA A 33 -2.30 5.44 -6.57
CA ALA A 33 -1.42 6.26 -7.41
C ALA A 33 -1.58 7.76 -7.18
N GLU A 34 -2.64 8.17 -6.50
CA GLU A 34 -2.85 9.59 -6.22
C GLU A 34 -1.94 10.06 -5.09
N PRO A 35 -1.62 11.35 -5.06
CA PRO A 35 -0.78 11.88 -3.98
C PRO A 35 -1.61 12.03 -2.70
N LEU A 36 -1.80 10.92 -2.01
CA LEU A 36 -2.63 10.85 -0.82
C LEU A 36 -1.85 11.30 0.41
N THR A 37 -1.67 12.60 0.54
CA THR A 37 -1.01 13.18 1.70
C THR A 37 -1.91 13.08 2.93
N LEU A 38 -1.31 13.22 4.12
CA LEU A 38 -2.11 13.22 5.34
C LEU A 38 -3.17 14.33 5.30
N ASP A 39 -2.82 15.52 4.76
CA ASP A 39 -3.78 16.61 4.60
C ASP A 39 -4.98 16.18 3.75
N LYS A 40 -4.71 15.55 2.60
CA LYS A 40 -5.78 15.14 1.71
C LYS A 40 -6.65 14.08 2.36
N LEU A 41 -6.02 13.10 3.01
CA LEU A 41 -6.78 12.04 3.68
C LEU A 41 -7.61 12.59 4.82
N ALA A 42 -7.07 13.55 5.58
CA ALA A 42 -7.81 14.16 6.68
C ALA A 42 -9.03 14.92 6.15
N LYS A 43 -8.86 15.64 5.04
CA LYS A 43 -9.99 16.33 4.42
C LYS A 43 -11.08 15.37 3.99
N GLU A 44 -10.68 14.26 3.36
CA GLU A 44 -11.66 13.27 2.93
C GLU A 44 -12.40 12.66 4.11
N ALA A 45 -11.73 12.52 5.23
CA ALA A 45 -12.35 11.95 6.43
C ALA A 45 -13.10 12.98 7.26
N GLY A 46 -12.95 14.27 6.94
CA GLY A 46 -13.59 15.32 7.74
C GLY A 46 -12.97 15.44 9.13
N MET A 47 -11.67 15.24 9.24
CA MET A 47 -10.96 15.25 10.51
C MET A 47 -9.70 16.08 10.44
N SER A 48 -9.17 16.47 11.61
CA SER A 48 -7.85 17.07 11.64
C SER A 48 -6.79 15.99 11.35
N ARG A 49 -5.59 16.44 10.98
CA ARG A 49 -4.49 15.51 10.70
C ARG A 49 -4.16 14.64 11.90
N SER A 50 -4.04 15.23 13.07
CA SER A 50 -3.69 14.45 14.25
C SER A 50 -4.79 13.51 14.67
N ALA A 51 -6.04 13.93 14.56
CA ALA A 51 -7.16 13.05 14.89
C ALA A 51 -7.21 11.85 13.96
N LEU A 52 -6.99 12.09 12.65
CA LEU A 52 -6.97 10.98 11.70
C LEU A 52 -5.81 10.04 11.99
N ALA A 53 -4.62 10.58 12.22
CA ALA A 53 -3.44 9.76 12.48
C ALA A 53 -3.66 8.85 13.68
N ASP A 54 -4.19 9.41 14.77
CA ASP A 54 -4.43 8.64 15.99
C ASP A 54 -5.49 7.57 15.77
N ARG A 55 -6.58 7.94 15.14
CA ARG A 55 -7.68 7.02 14.95
C ARG A 55 -7.34 5.91 13.97
N PHE A 56 -6.66 6.28 12.88
CA PHE A 56 -6.23 5.31 11.89
C PHE A 56 -5.26 4.31 12.52
N ALA A 57 -4.30 4.79 13.30
CA ALA A 57 -3.34 3.91 13.97
C ALA A 57 -4.01 3.00 14.98
N ALA A 58 -5.05 3.49 15.65
CA ALA A 58 -5.79 2.67 16.60
C ALA A 58 -6.47 1.48 15.94
N TYR A 59 -6.94 1.65 14.70
CA TYR A 59 -7.62 0.57 13.99
C TYR A 59 -6.69 -0.30 13.16
N THR A 60 -5.64 0.28 12.59
CA THR A 60 -4.78 -0.46 11.66
C THR A 60 -3.41 -0.80 12.22
N GLY A 61 -3.03 -0.17 13.32
CA GLY A 61 -1.73 -0.41 13.93
C GLY A 61 -0.61 0.45 13.38
N GLU A 62 -0.88 1.33 12.43
CA GLU A 62 0.16 2.20 11.85
C GLU A 62 -0.47 3.47 11.29
N PRO A 63 0.34 4.54 11.15
CA PRO A 63 -0.19 5.78 10.59
C PRO A 63 -0.54 5.64 9.12
N PRO A 64 -1.41 6.52 8.59
CA PRO A 64 -1.86 6.40 7.19
C PRO A 64 -0.74 6.40 6.17
N SER A 65 0.29 7.24 6.35
CA SER A 65 1.37 7.31 5.37
C SER A 65 2.13 5.99 5.26
N ARG A 66 2.35 5.35 6.40
CA ARG A 66 3.06 4.08 6.41
C ARG A 66 2.20 2.97 5.80
N TYR A 67 0.92 2.98 6.11
CA TYR A 67 -0.01 2.03 5.53
C TYR A 67 -0.04 2.17 4.01
N LEU A 68 -0.12 3.39 3.50
CA LEU A 68 -0.13 3.65 2.07
C LEU A 68 1.14 3.14 1.39
N THR A 69 2.30 3.43 1.99
CA THR A 69 3.57 2.97 1.41
C THR A 69 3.61 1.45 1.35
N ARG A 70 3.20 0.81 2.42
CA ARG A 70 3.19 -0.65 2.47
C ARG A 70 2.24 -1.23 1.43
N TRP A 71 1.07 -0.63 1.27
CA TRP A 71 0.12 -1.07 0.26
C TRP A 71 0.68 -0.91 -1.15
N ARG A 72 1.32 0.25 -1.42
CA ARG A 72 1.96 0.47 -2.71
C ARG A 72 3.03 -0.57 -3.01
N MET A 73 3.80 -0.96 -2.01
CA MET A 73 4.85 -1.95 -2.20
C MET A 73 4.26 -3.34 -2.47
N GLN A 74 3.16 -3.68 -1.84
CA GLN A 74 2.48 -4.94 -2.12
C GLN A 74 1.95 -4.98 -3.54
N LEU A 75 1.35 -3.89 -3.99
CA LEU A 75 0.87 -3.80 -5.37
C LEU A 75 2.03 -3.90 -6.36
N ALA A 76 3.11 -3.20 -6.07
CA ALA A 76 4.28 -3.23 -6.96
C ALA A 76 4.86 -4.64 -7.04
N SER A 77 4.97 -5.32 -5.90
CA SER A 77 5.48 -6.70 -5.90
C SER A 77 4.62 -7.60 -6.76
N SER A 78 3.31 -7.44 -6.65
CA SER A 78 2.38 -8.22 -7.45
C SER A 78 2.54 -7.94 -8.95
N LEU A 79 2.65 -6.67 -9.30
CA LEU A 79 2.86 -6.29 -10.70
C LEU A 79 4.14 -6.86 -11.27
N LEU A 80 5.22 -6.81 -10.50
CA LEU A 80 6.51 -7.32 -10.95
C LEU A 80 6.52 -8.83 -11.08
N SER A 81 5.77 -9.52 -10.21
CA SER A 81 5.73 -10.98 -10.21
C SER A 81 4.77 -11.53 -11.26
N ASN A 82 3.63 -10.87 -11.47
CA ASN A 82 2.52 -11.43 -12.23
C ASN A 82 2.27 -10.78 -13.57
N SER A 83 3.11 -9.83 -13.97
CA SER A 83 2.94 -9.18 -15.26
C SER A 83 4.29 -8.81 -15.84
N SER A 84 4.27 -8.38 -17.10
CA SER A 84 5.49 -8.02 -17.81
C SER A 84 5.72 -6.51 -17.83
N VAL A 85 5.01 -5.75 -17.01
CA VAL A 85 5.21 -4.29 -16.98
C VAL A 85 6.66 -3.98 -16.61
N SER A 86 7.17 -2.88 -17.14
CA SER A 86 8.50 -2.44 -16.80
C SER A 86 8.54 -1.93 -15.36
N ILE A 87 9.73 -1.82 -14.80
CA ILE A 87 9.89 -1.26 -13.47
C ILE A 87 9.38 0.17 -13.44
N ALA A 88 9.63 0.96 -14.50
CA ALA A 88 9.12 2.31 -14.58
C ALA A 88 7.60 2.36 -14.61
N GLU A 89 6.98 1.45 -15.33
CA GLU A 89 5.51 1.36 -15.37
C GLU A 89 4.94 0.97 -14.01
N ALA A 90 5.57 0.03 -13.33
CA ALA A 90 5.14 -0.37 -12.01
C ALA A 90 5.23 0.80 -11.03
N ALA A 91 6.33 1.56 -11.11
CA ALA A 91 6.51 2.73 -10.25
C ALA A 91 5.38 3.74 -10.46
N GLU A 92 5.06 4.02 -11.70
CA GLU A 92 4.01 4.98 -12.03
C GLU A 92 2.64 4.48 -11.56
N THR A 93 2.38 3.20 -11.79
CA THR A 93 1.09 2.61 -11.42
C THR A 93 0.82 2.71 -9.93
N VAL A 94 1.85 2.59 -9.10
CA VAL A 94 1.65 2.65 -7.66
C VAL A 94 1.90 4.04 -7.07
N GLY A 95 2.10 5.05 -7.94
CA GLY A 95 2.09 6.43 -7.49
C GLY A 95 3.42 7.09 -7.23
N TYR A 96 4.51 6.55 -7.74
CA TYR A 96 5.81 7.18 -7.60
C TYR A 96 6.10 8.04 -8.82
N SER A 97 6.60 9.25 -8.57
CA SER A 97 6.87 10.20 -9.65
C SER A 97 8.18 9.91 -10.37
N SER A 98 9.09 9.13 -9.77
CA SER A 98 10.33 8.77 -10.43
C SER A 98 10.67 7.33 -10.14
N GLU A 99 11.31 6.69 -11.11
CA GLU A 99 11.74 5.31 -10.96
C GLU A 99 12.80 5.20 -9.84
N ALA A 100 13.66 6.20 -9.71
CA ALA A 100 14.69 6.18 -8.68
C ALA A 100 14.10 6.20 -7.29
N ALA A 101 13.08 7.04 -7.07
CA ALA A 101 12.42 7.10 -5.77
C ALA A 101 11.72 5.77 -5.47
N PHE A 102 11.09 5.19 -6.48
CA PHE A 102 10.43 3.90 -6.33
C PHE A 102 11.44 2.80 -5.95
N LYS A 103 12.56 2.75 -6.66
CA LYS A 103 13.58 1.73 -6.37
C LYS A 103 14.10 1.82 -4.95
N ARG A 104 14.32 3.06 -4.46
CA ARG A 104 14.78 3.23 -3.08
C ARG A 104 13.74 2.78 -2.08
N ALA A 105 12.47 3.15 -2.29
CA ALA A 105 11.40 2.76 -1.40
C ALA A 105 11.20 1.25 -1.42
N PHE A 106 11.23 0.66 -2.60
CA PHE A 106 11.03 -0.78 -2.74
C PHE A 106 12.12 -1.56 -1.99
N LYS A 107 13.38 -1.17 -2.20
CA LYS A 107 14.48 -1.84 -1.50
C LYS A 107 14.37 -1.68 0.01
N LYS A 108 13.98 -0.49 0.46
CA LYS A 108 13.84 -0.24 1.89
C LYS A 108 12.74 -1.08 2.52
N HIS A 109 11.61 -1.20 1.85
CA HIS A 109 10.45 -1.87 2.43
C HIS A 109 10.37 -3.36 2.12
N VAL A 110 10.87 -3.77 0.96
CA VAL A 110 10.80 -5.17 0.54
C VAL A 110 12.10 -5.91 0.83
N GLY A 111 13.22 -5.19 0.84
CA GLY A 111 14.51 -5.79 1.15
C GLY A 111 15.38 -6.12 -0.04
N GLU A 112 14.86 -5.96 -1.26
CA GLU A 112 15.64 -6.20 -2.47
C GLU A 112 15.17 -5.25 -3.57
N THR A 113 15.97 -5.14 -4.63
CA THR A 113 15.63 -4.27 -5.73
C THR A 113 14.45 -4.82 -6.52
N PRO A 114 13.69 -3.96 -7.22
CA PRO A 114 12.58 -4.46 -8.03
C PRO A 114 13.01 -5.47 -9.09
N GLY A 115 14.15 -5.24 -9.72
CA GLY A 115 14.65 -6.17 -10.73
C GLY A 115 14.94 -7.53 -10.15
N ARG A 116 15.56 -7.54 -8.98
CA ARG A 116 15.88 -8.80 -8.32
C ARG A 116 14.62 -9.50 -7.83
N ALA A 117 13.66 -8.74 -7.32
CA ALA A 117 12.40 -9.31 -6.86
C ALA A 117 11.67 -9.99 -8.01
N ARG A 118 11.67 -9.37 -9.19
CA ARG A 118 11.05 -9.98 -10.37
C ARG A 118 11.72 -11.27 -10.76
N ARG A 119 13.04 -11.28 -10.76
CA ARG A 119 13.80 -12.48 -11.13
C ARG A 119 13.66 -13.60 -10.12
N ALA A 120 13.52 -13.25 -8.84
CA ALA A 120 13.41 -14.23 -7.78
C ALA A 120 12.02 -14.84 -7.68
N SER A 121 11.00 -14.16 -8.23
CA SER A 121 9.63 -14.64 -8.14
C SER A 121 9.45 -15.89 -9.00
N PRO A 122 8.79 -16.91 -8.48
CA PRO A 122 8.48 -18.09 -9.28
C PRO A 122 7.57 -17.68 -10.43
N PRO A 123 7.89 -18.11 -11.62
CA PRO A 123 6.95 -17.85 -12.69
C PRO A 123 5.70 -18.64 -12.41
N ALA A 124 4.80 -18.13 -12.34
CA ALA A 124 3.65 -18.73 -12.13
C ALA A 124 3.52 -19.70 -11.29
N ILE A 125 3.56 -19.53 -10.92
CA ILE A 125 3.24 -20.12 -10.16
C ILE A 125 2.58 -20.98 -10.52
N GLY A 126 3.00 -21.02 -10.92
CA GLY A 126 2.66 -21.62 -11.07
C GLY A 126 2.26 -22.06 -11.73
N GLN A 127 2.44 -21.70 -11.87
CA GLN A 127 2.19 -21.90 -12.06
C GLN A 127 2.16 -22.66 -11.93
N ALA A 128 2.26 -22.73 -11.83
CA ALA A 128 2.21 -23.45 -11.41
C ALA A 128 1.97 -23.99 -11.74
#